data_91e0fd9ddde6875a305c1b14702992b4
#
_entry.id   91e0fd9ddde6875a305c1b14702992b4
#
_cell.length_a   1.000
_cell.length_b   1.000
_cell.length_c   1.000
_cell.angle_alpha   90.00
_cell.angle_beta   90.00
_cell.angle_gamma   90.00
#
_symmetry.space_group_name_H-M   'P 1'
#
loop_
_entity.id
_entity.type
_entity.pdbx_description
1 polymer ?
#
loop_
_entity_poly.entity_id
_entity_poly.type
_entity_poly.pdbx_seq_one_letter_code
_entity_poly.pdbx_strand_id
1 'polypeptide(L)'
;LPISCIMKIQLLIISLLLAASSLYARSLDKVFQLLPQPQSVEVFPGKGIMHTDLKFVSTAPGTPVPILGALTDVLPRAGRGGKGLYLQLSGQNVPDSPEGYVLVVNDKGVIVTARTEAGLFYGCQTLEQLLEDSRDFGREIPQMKITDYPAIAYRAVHLDTKHHLDRMEYYYRMVDRLARYKVNAVIWELEDKLRFTRRPEIGAPNAISKQEMQALCRYAKERNVEISPLVQGLGHAGFILKHHWELRENPASDWEFCPSDPRTYEVQFDLYLDALEAMPYGKYLHVGGDEITAIGIDDRCKATGKTAFELQMIWLKKVCRFAVEHGRIPIFWDDMPLKYAGIWELVLSDKSEEEVAKVWDTSKLDEAIGLFPKECVYMRWKYEDAATSAHRRLLKWYHDKGLKVMGATAASAGDSPFMPRRNTRSEYVKGFSQLVADNQLEGILATAWDDGSPHLETVWRGFIAQGEFGWNPSARDIGAFKQVHAQREYGFLPEDNRMDFLDELEKAVFFFDGALVTSGHRNPAWGTSDFTLIGLPDKANPGAWSELYEDKIARAKIEADRYEKIAEGIRKAKAEALRNRYTLQVYEQTNNLQNYPVRLILALNDYDTA
;
A
#
# COMPACT_ATOMS: atom_id res chain seq x y z
N LEU A 1 34.75 -55.43 -7.99
CA LEU A 1 34.24 -54.60 -6.89
C LEU A 1 32.70 -54.76 -6.82
N PRO A 2 32.11 -55.00 -5.67
CA PRO A 2 30.65 -55.17 -5.55
C PRO A 2 29.92 -53.88 -5.93
N ILE A 3 28.80 -53.99 -6.62
CA ILE A 3 27.94 -52.88 -7.09
C ILE A 3 27.61 -51.89 -5.96
N SER A 4 27.52 -52.36 -4.72
CA SER A 4 27.29 -51.54 -3.51
C SER A 4 28.45 -50.56 -3.20
N CYS A 5 29.66 -50.87 -3.61
CA CYS A 5 30.84 -50.02 -3.39
C CYS A 5 30.92 -48.87 -4.41
N ILE A 6 30.48 -49.14 -5.66
CA ILE A 6 30.41 -48.14 -6.75
C ILE A 6 29.31 -47.12 -6.46
N MET A 7 28.15 -47.58 -5.98
CA MET A 7 27.06 -46.68 -5.56
C MET A 7 27.43 -45.79 -4.36
N LYS A 8 28.17 -46.30 -3.38
CA LYS A 8 28.65 -45.51 -2.23
C LYS A 8 29.70 -44.47 -2.66
N ILE A 9 30.57 -44.80 -3.62
CA ILE A 9 31.56 -43.86 -4.17
C ILE A 9 30.85 -42.79 -5.01
N GLN A 10 29.85 -43.13 -5.80
CA GLN A 10 29.05 -42.15 -6.56
C GLN A 10 28.25 -41.22 -5.63
N LEU A 11 27.63 -41.73 -4.57
CA LEU A 11 26.95 -40.91 -3.55
C LEU A 11 27.91 -40.02 -2.79
N LEU A 12 29.13 -40.46 -2.51
CA LEU A 12 30.15 -39.65 -1.86
C LEU A 12 30.68 -38.55 -2.77
N ILE A 13 30.86 -38.82 -4.06
CA ILE A 13 31.26 -37.83 -5.07
C ILE A 13 30.13 -36.81 -5.31
N ILE A 14 28.88 -37.23 -5.33
CA ILE A 14 27.73 -36.32 -5.45
C ILE A 14 27.58 -35.47 -4.20
N SER A 15 27.76 -36.03 -3.00
CA SER A 15 27.73 -35.26 -1.75
C SER A 15 28.94 -34.31 -1.61
N LEU A 16 30.12 -34.68 -2.11
CA LEU A 16 31.28 -33.82 -2.16
C LEU A 16 31.14 -32.72 -3.22
N LEU A 17 30.51 -32.99 -4.36
CA LEU A 17 30.18 -31.97 -5.37
C LEU A 17 29.10 -31.01 -4.90
N LEU A 18 28.09 -31.49 -4.16
CA LEU A 18 27.08 -30.66 -3.51
C LEU A 18 27.65 -29.85 -2.34
N ALA A 19 28.57 -30.42 -1.55
CA ALA A 19 29.28 -29.70 -0.51
C ALA A 19 30.30 -28.68 -1.07
N ALA A 20 30.94 -28.99 -2.21
CA ALA A 20 31.84 -28.04 -2.87
C ALA A 20 31.06 -26.89 -3.54
N SER A 21 29.84 -27.12 -4.05
CA SER A 21 28.99 -26.06 -4.56
C SER A 21 28.42 -25.16 -3.46
N SER A 22 28.20 -25.69 -2.25
CA SER A 22 27.78 -24.88 -1.08
C SER A 22 28.93 -24.08 -0.43
N LEU A 23 30.19 -24.43 -0.68
CA LEU A 23 31.37 -23.72 -0.17
C LEU A 23 31.77 -22.48 -1.01
N TYR A 24 31.12 -22.22 -2.15
CA TYR A 24 31.41 -21.08 -3.02
C TYR A 24 30.27 -20.12 -3.27
N ALA A 25 29.12 -20.29 -2.62
CA ALA A 25 28.08 -19.27 -2.64
C ALA A 25 28.55 -18.05 -1.81
N ARG A 26 29.22 -17.11 -2.47
CA ARG A 26 29.48 -15.79 -1.86
C ARG A 26 28.14 -15.11 -1.65
N SER A 27 27.90 -14.61 -0.46
CA SER A 27 26.79 -13.68 -0.21
C SER A 27 27.01 -12.42 -1.05
N LEU A 28 25.93 -11.84 -1.54
CA LEU A 28 25.98 -10.52 -2.17
C LEU A 28 26.59 -9.53 -1.17
N ASP A 29 27.50 -8.65 -1.65
CA ASP A 29 28.08 -7.60 -0.82
C ASP A 29 26.93 -6.76 -0.20
N LYS A 30 27.04 -6.43 1.08
CA LYS A 30 26.05 -5.64 1.84
C LYS A 30 25.70 -4.30 1.21
N VAL A 31 26.54 -3.79 0.32
CA VAL A 31 26.30 -2.59 -0.47
C VAL A 31 25.17 -2.78 -1.49
N PHE A 32 25.03 -3.98 -2.05
CA PHE A 32 24.00 -4.27 -3.05
C PHE A 32 22.74 -4.84 -2.39
N GLN A 33 21.85 -3.97 -1.95
CA GLN A 33 20.60 -4.34 -1.30
C GLN A 33 19.41 -4.08 -2.20
N LEU A 34 18.88 -5.13 -2.82
CA LEU A 34 17.75 -5.06 -3.73
C LEU A 34 16.42 -4.99 -2.96
N LEU A 35 15.51 -4.16 -3.44
CA LEU A 35 14.16 -3.97 -2.89
C LEU A 35 13.16 -3.81 -4.05
N PRO A 36 12.24 -4.75 -4.29
CA PRO A 36 12.01 -6.01 -3.57
C PRO A 36 13.18 -6.98 -3.67
N GLN A 37 13.32 -7.82 -2.61
CA GLN A 37 14.31 -8.89 -2.59
C GLN A 37 13.96 -9.93 -3.64
N PRO A 38 14.89 -10.24 -4.58
CA PRO A 38 14.66 -11.29 -5.58
C PRO A 38 14.48 -12.67 -4.96
N GLN A 39 13.79 -13.57 -5.70
CA GLN A 39 13.60 -14.96 -5.28
C GLN A 39 14.92 -15.72 -5.15
N SER A 40 15.89 -15.47 -6.04
CA SER A 40 17.21 -16.10 -5.99
C SER A 40 18.30 -15.19 -6.51
N VAL A 41 19.44 -15.16 -5.80
CA VAL A 41 20.67 -14.48 -6.22
C VAL A 41 21.84 -15.43 -6.06
N GLU A 42 22.51 -15.74 -7.16
CA GLU A 42 23.72 -16.56 -7.22
C GLU A 42 24.90 -15.67 -7.57
N VAL A 43 25.91 -15.57 -6.69
CA VAL A 43 27.10 -14.76 -6.92
C VAL A 43 28.28 -15.66 -7.32
N PHE A 44 28.97 -15.29 -8.40
CA PHE A 44 30.08 -16.06 -8.96
C PHE A 44 31.42 -15.38 -8.70
N PRO A 45 32.53 -16.16 -8.62
CA PRO A 45 33.85 -15.59 -8.56
C PRO A 45 34.23 -14.93 -9.89
N GLY A 46 34.98 -13.85 -9.83
CA GLY A 46 35.46 -13.13 -11.00
C GLY A 46 35.47 -11.63 -10.82
N LYS A 47 36.01 -10.91 -11.81
CA LYS A 47 35.99 -9.45 -11.81
C LYS A 47 34.57 -8.99 -12.17
N GLY A 48 34.03 -8.08 -11.35
CA GLY A 48 32.73 -7.45 -11.58
C GLY A 48 32.75 -6.39 -12.70
N ILE A 49 31.69 -5.62 -12.75
CA ILE A 49 31.56 -4.48 -13.66
C ILE A 49 31.23 -3.21 -12.88
N MET A 50 31.81 -2.08 -13.26
CA MET A 50 31.40 -0.77 -12.76
C MET A 50 30.19 -0.27 -13.59
N HIS A 51 29.34 0.56 -12.95
CA HIS A 51 28.23 1.22 -13.67
C HIS A 51 28.73 1.98 -14.93
N THR A 52 29.95 2.53 -14.90
CA THR A 52 30.58 3.26 -16.01
C THR A 52 31.06 2.36 -17.15
N ASP A 53 31.16 1.04 -16.93
CA ASP A 53 31.59 0.10 -17.95
C ASP A 53 30.51 -0.23 -18.99
N LEU A 54 29.23 -0.04 -18.60
CA LEU A 54 28.09 -0.37 -19.44
C LEU A 54 27.86 0.68 -20.51
N LYS A 55 27.68 0.20 -21.74
CA LYS A 55 27.11 0.99 -22.82
C LYS A 55 25.79 0.32 -23.21
N PHE A 56 24.80 1.13 -23.51
CA PHE A 56 23.56 0.59 -24.04
C PHE A 56 23.82 -0.06 -25.42
N VAL A 57 23.56 -1.34 -25.53
CA VAL A 57 23.59 -2.05 -26.78
C VAL A 57 22.20 -2.59 -27.05
N SER A 58 21.65 -2.20 -28.16
CA SER A 58 20.30 -2.45 -28.61
C SER A 58 19.75 -3.84 -28.26
N THR A 59 18.63 -3.83 -27.98
CA THR A 59 17.52 -4.72 -27.73
C THR A 59 16.97 -5.29 -29.01
N ALA A 60 16.15 -6.30 -28.91
CA ALA A 60 15.30 -6.71 -30.03
C ALA A 60 14.55 -5.49 -30.62
N PRO A 61 14.37 -5.42 -31.95
CA PRO A 61 13.61 -4.33 -32.58
C PRO A 61 12.24 -4.20 -31.95
N GLY A 62 11.86 -2.98 -31.54
CA GLY A 62 10.55 -2.68 -30.97
C GLY A 62 10.48 -2.71 -29.43
N THR A 63 11.59 -2.84 -28.71
CA THR A 63 11.59 -2.70 -27.24
C THR A 63 11.05 -1.32 -26.83
N PRO A 64 9.99 -1.24 -26.03
CA PRO A 64 9.39 0.03 -25.66
C PRO A 64 10.34 0.95 -24.85
N VAL A 65 10.31 2.24 -25.15
CA VAL A 65 11.12 3.27 -24.45
C VAL A 65 10.95 3.24 -22.94
N PRO A 66 9.74 3.03 -22.35
CA PRO A 66 9.56 2.97 -20.91
C PRO A 66 10.36 1.88 -20.20
N ILE A 67 10.66 0.75 -20.86
CA ILE A 67 11.52 -0.30 -20.29
C ILE A 67 12.90 0.26 -19.94
N LEU A 68 13.38 1.22 -20.71
CA LEU A 68 14.69 1.83 -20.58
C LEU A 68 14.67 3.07 -19.67
N GLY A 69 13.48 3.62 -19.38
CA GLY A 69 13.32 4.85 -18.62
C GLY A 69 14.00 4.79 -17.25
N ALA A 70 13.87 3.67 -16.54
CA ALA A 70 14.53 3.43 -15.25
C ALA A 70 16.07 3.51 -15.33
N LEU A 71 16.65 3.18 -16.46
CA LEU A 71 18.10 3.12 -16.64
C LEU A 71 18.72 4.45 -17.11
N THR A 72 17.90 5.41 -17.54
CA THR A 72 18.37 6.65 -18.18
C THR A 72 19.25 7.49 -17.25
N ASP A 73 18.95 7.51 -15.96
CA ASP A 73 19.65 8.33 -14.98
C ASP A 73 20.91 7.66 -14.40
N VAL A 74 21.04 6.34 -14.57
CA VAL A 74 22.14 5.56 -14.00
C VAL A 74 23.12 5.04 -15.06
N LEU A 75 22.72 5.00 -16.33
CA LEU A 75 23.64 4.66 -17.42
C LEU A 75 24.42 5.89 -17.87
N PRO A 76 25.74 5.76 -18.12
CA PRO A 76 26.52 6.85 -18.67
C PRO A 76 26.00 7.26 -20.06
N ARG A 77 25.82 8.55 -20.27
CA ARG A 77 25.50 9.10 -21.60
C ARG A 77 26.61 8.70 -22.57
N ALA A 78 26.25 7.89 -23.57
CA ALA A 78 27.09 7.43 -24.70
C ALA A 78 28.59 7.57 -24.46
N GLY A 79 29.15 6.72 -23.64
CA GLY A 79 30.59 6.71 -23.33
C GLY A 79 31.33 5.61 -24.08
N ARG A 80 32.65 5.70 -24.11
CA ARG A 80 33.54 4.70 -24.71
C ARG A 80 33.64 3.41 -23.86
N GLY A 81 32.54 2.94 -23.30
CA GLY A 81 32.48 1.71 -22.52
C GLY A 81 32.52 0.47 -23.39
N GLY A 82 33.18 -0.59 -22.91
CA GLY A 82 33.38 -1.82 -23.67
C GLY A 82 32.36 -2.92 -23.45
N LYS A 83 31.45 -2.79 -22.43
CA LYS A 83 30.52 -3.85 -22.00
C LYS A 83 29.08 -3.56 -22.41
N GLY A 84 28.36 -4.62 -22.82
CA GLY A 84 27.01 -4.49 -23.36
C GLY A 84 25.91 -4.70 -22.31
N LEU A 85 24.77 -4.04 -22.52
CA LEU A 85 23.49 -4.40 -21.93
C LEU A 85 22.62 -5.03 -23.03
N TYR A 86 22.11 -6.22 -22.75
CA TYR A 86 21.30 -7.00 -23.68
C TYR A 86 19.94 -7.29 -23.06
N LEU A 87 18.85 -6.85 -23.69
CA LEU A 87 17.49 -7.16 -23.32
C LEU A 87 16.90 -8.19 -24.28
N GLN A 88 16.45 -9.33 -23.78
CA GLN A 88 16.03 -10.47 -24.61
C GLN A 88 14.65 -10.97 -24.20
N LEU A 89 13.74 -11.08 -25.17
CA LEU A 89 12.48 -11.80 -25.00
C LEU A 89 12.70 -13.27 -25.37
N SER A 90 12.55 -14.16 -24.38
CA SER A 90 12.67 -15.61 -24.53
C SER A 90 11.86 -16.34 -23.47
N GLY A 91 11.21 -17.44 -23.86
CA GLY A 91 10.54 -18.36 -22.92
C GLY A 91 11.45 -19.42 -22.32
N GLN A 92 12.74 -19.50 -22.74
CA GLN A 92 13.67 -20.53 -22.28
C GLN A 92 14.44 -20.07 -21.03
N ASN A 93 14.54 -20.96 -20.03
CA ASN A 93 15.32 -20.75 -18.80
C ASN A 93 14.93 -19.49 -18.00
N VAL A 94 13.68 -19.05 -18.09
CA VAL A 94 13.10 -17.95 -17.33
C VAL A 94 11.89 -18.45 -16.53
N PRO A 95 11.53 -17.80 -15.41
CA PRO A 95 10.34 -18.18 -14.63
C PRO A 95 9.06 -18.19 -15.47
N ASP A 96 8.12 -19.07 -15.10
CA ASP A 96 6.81 -19.15 -15.76
C ASP A 96 5.84 -18.10 -15.22
N SER A 97 6.27 -16.86 -15.18
CA SER A 97 5.49 -15.70 -14.76
C SER A 97 5.63 -14.62 -15.83
N PRO A 98 4.56 -13.91 -16.20
CA PRO A 98 4.63 -12.80 -17.14
C PRO A 98 5.53 -11.65 -16.64
N GLU A 99 5.71 -11.53 -15.34
CA GLU A 99 6.58 -10.53 -14.71
C GLU A 99 7.95 -11.10 -14.32
N GLY A 100 8.19 -12.40 -14.59
CA GLY A 100 9.43 -13.07 -14.24
C GLY A 100 10.57 -12.75 -15.21
N TYR A 101 11.79 -12.74 -14.68
CA TYR A 101 13.01 -12.48 -15.46
C TYR A 101 14.22 -13.21 -14.90
N VAL A 102 15.27 -13.31 -15.74
CA VAL A 102 16.62 -13.67 -15.35
C VAL A 102 17.55 -12.53 -15.72
N LEU A 103 18.33 -12.05 -14.75
CA LEU A 103 19.37 -11.04 -14.93
C LEU A 103 20.73 -11.68 -14.67
N VAL A 104 21.65 -11.58 -15.65
CA VAL A 104 23.00 -12.12 -15.55
C VAL A 104 24.00 -10.98 -15.70
N VAL A 105 24.91 -10.86 -14.73
CA VAL A 105 26.08 -9.97 -14.79
C VAL A 105 27.31 -10.84 -14.98
N ASN A 106 28.10 -10.55 -16.01
CA ASN A 106 29.36 -11.24 -16.28
C ASN A 106 30.44 -10.24 -16.79
N ASP A 107 31.60 -10.73 -17.13
CA ASP A 107 32.72 -9.92 -17.62
C ASP A 107 32.48 -9.21 -18.96
N LYS A 108 31.46 -9.62 -19.73
CA LYS A 108 31.06 -9.02 -21.01
C LYS A 108 29.96 -7.97 -20.88
N GLY A 109 29.25 -7.94 -19.74
CA GLY A 109 28.18 -6.99 -19.48
C GLY A 109 26.99 -7.57 -18.72
N VAL A 110 25.80 -7.10 -19.05
CA VAL A 110 24.54 -7.52 -18.41
C VAL A 110 23.56 -8.04 -19.45
N ILE A 111 22.90 -9.13 -19.13
CA ILE A 111 21.83 -9.72 -19.93
C ILE A 111 20.57 -9.80 -19.06
N VAL A 112 19.47 -9.22 -19.53
CA VAL A 112 18.13 -9.40 -18.92
C VAL A 112 17.28 -10.19 -19.91
N THR A 113 16.77 -11.33 -19.47
CA THR A 113 15.92 -12.21 -20.27
C THR A 113 14.57 -12.40 -19.58
N ALA A 114 13.48 -12.25 -20.31
CA ALA A 114 12.13 -12.45 -19.81
C ALA A 114 11.20 -12.98 -20.90
N ARG A 115 10.03 -13.52 -20.50
CA ARG A 115 8.97 -13.96 -21.45
C ARG A 115 8.23 -12.80 -22.08
N THR A 116 8.08 -11.71 -21.34
CA THR A 116 7.25 -10.55 -21.70
C THR A 116 8.00 -9.25 -21.50
N GLU A 117 7.46 -8.17 -22.04
CA GLU A 117 7.96 -6.81 -21.81
C GLU A 117 7.88 -6.41 -20.33
N ALA A 118 6.85 -6.86 -19.61
CA ALA A 118 6.72 -6.61 -18.17
C ALA A 118 7.88 -7.24 -17.38
N GLY A 119 8.27 -8.48 -17.70
CA GLY A 119 9.43 -9.11 -17.09
C GLY A 119 10.73 -8.38 -17.39
N LEU A 120 10.94 -7.91 -18.64
CA LEU A 120 12.09 -7.07 -18.99
C LEU A 120 12.08 -5.75 -18.20
N PHE A 121 10.92 -5.11 -18.06
CA PHE A 121 10.75 -3.89 -17.28
C PHE A 121 11.20 -4.08 -15.83
N TYR A 122 10.71 -5.13 -15.15
CA TYR A 122 11.09 -5.42 -13.76
C TYR A 122 12.54 -5.85 -13.60
N GLY A 123 13.11 -6.54 -14.59
CA GLY A 123 14.54 -6.81 -14.65
C GLY A 123 15.38 -5.54 -14.77
N CYS A 124 14.92 -4.54 -15.53
CA CYS A 124 15.55 -3.23 -15.62
C CYS A 124 15.43 -2.42 -14.32
N GLN A 125 14.31 -2.51 -13.59
CA GLN A 125 14.18 -1.90 -12.26
C GLN A 125 15.20 -2.47 -11.26
N THR A 126 15.44 -3.78 -11.31
CA THR A 126 16.48 -4.43 -10.49
C THR A 126 17.89 -4.03 -10.93
N LEU A 127 18.15 -3.96 -12.23
CA LEU A 127 19.44 -3.49 -12.75
C LEU A 127 19.71 -2.04 -12.36
N GLU A 128 18.70 -1.17 -12.40
CA GLU A 128 18.81 0.23 -11.99
C GLU A 128 19.34 0.34 -10.56
N GLN A 129 18.81 -0.47 -9.62
CA GLN A 129 19.27 -0.47 -8.24
C GLN A 129 20.73 -0.93 -8.10
N LEU A 130 21.17 -1.94 -8.85
CA LEU A 130 22.57 -2.39 -8.88
C LEU A 130 23.52 -1.31 -9.42
N LEU A 131 23.12 -0.62 -10.48
CA LEU A 131 23.89 0.47 -11.08
C LEU A 131 23.96 1.70 -10.15
N GLU A 132 22.86 2.00 -9.47
CA GLU A 132 22.78 3.06 -8.48
C GLU A 132 23.75 2.80 -7.32
N ASP A 133 23.75 1.59 -6.76
CA ASP A 133 24.70 1.21 -5.71
C ASP A 133 26.16 1.24 -6.19
N SER A 134 26.43 0.77 -7.39
CA SER A 134 27.76 0.84 -8.00
C SER A 134 28.25 2.30 -8.11
N ARG A 135 27.37 3.20 -8.52
CA ARG A 135 27.63 4.64 -8.64
C ARG A 135 27.89 5.28 -7.27
N ASP A 136 26.95 5.07 -6.34
CA ASP A 136 26.91 5.80 -5.08
C ASP A 136 28.03 5.36 -4.12
N PHE A 137 28.40 4.09 -4.18
CA PHE A 137 29.40 3.52 -3.29
C PHE A 137 30.74 3.17 -3.96
N GLY A 138 30.86 3.40 -5.27
CA GLY A 138 32.10 3.12 -6.03
C GLY A 138 32.50 1.65 -6.03
N ARG A 139 31.53 0.73 -6.05
CA ARG A 139 31.75 -0.71 -6.00
C ARG A 139 31.45 -1.38 -7.34
N GLU A 140 32.27 -2.39 -7.70
CA GLU A 140 31.95 -3.26 -8.84
C GLU A 140 30.73 -4.14 -8.52
N ILE A 141 29.75 -4.19 -9.44
CA ILE A 141 28.67 -5.15 -9.39
C ILE A 141 29.28 -6.53 -9.63
N PRO A 142 29.19 -7.50 -8.70
CA PRO A 142 29.82 -8.80 -8.85
C PRO A 142 29.21 -9.59 -10.01
N GLN A 143 29.94 -10.58 -10.51
CA GLN A 143 29.34 -11.56 -11.43
C GLN A 143 28.24 -12.30 -10.68
N MET A 144 27.00 -12.29 -11.25
CA MET A 144 25.86 -12.89 -10.59
C MET A 144 24.79 -13.31 -11.59
N LYS A 145 23.90 -14.17 -11.12
CA LYS A 145 22.64 -14.48 -11.76
C LYS A 145 21.51 -14.23 -10.75
N ILE A 146 20.53 -13.44 -11.17
CA ILE A 146 19.28 -13.22 -10.43
C ILE A 146 18.18 -13.93 -11.21
N THR A 147 17.40 -14.78 -10.52
CA THR A 147 16.17 -15.39 -11.04
C THR A 147 15.02 -14.87 -10.18
N ASP A 148 14.07 -14.19 -10.78
CA ASP A 148 13.09 -13.42 -10.01
C ASP A 148 11.70 -13.41 -10.65
N TYR A 149 10.67 -13.40 -9.79
CA TYR A 149 9.26 -13.36 -10.15
C TYR A 149 8.41 -13.05 -8.90
N PRO A 150 7.21 -12.45 -9.05
CA PRO A 150 6.36 -12.17 -7.91
C PRO A 150 5.68 -13.42 -7.35
N ALA A 151 5.54 -13.49 -6.03
CA ALA A 151 4.73 -14.49 -5.35
C ALA A 151 3.22 -14.17 -5.46
N ILE A 152 2.86 -12.89 -5.52
CA ILE A 152 1.48 -12.42 -5.64
C ILE A 152 1.35 -11.64 -6.94
N ALA A 153 0.42 -12.04 -7.80
CA ALA A 153 0.26 -11.45 -9.14
C ALA A 153 -0.29 -10.02 -9.09
N TYR A 154 -1.24 -9.71 -8.22
CA TYR A 154 -1.84 -8.38 -8.07
C TYR A 154 -1.41 -7.74 -6.76
N ARG A 155 -0.57 -6.71 -6.84
CA ARG A 155 0.07 -6.02 -5.72
C ARG A 155 -0.31 -4.56 -5.77
N ALA A 156 -1.45 -4.24 -5.17
CA ALA A 156 -2.06 -2.93 -5.28
C ALA A 156 -1.79 -2.04 -4.06
N VAL A 157 -1.83 -0.73 -4.29
CA VAL A 157 -2.03 0.27 -3.25
C VAL A 157 -3.39 0.94 -3.46
N HIS A 158 -4.03 1.33 -2.37
CA HIS A 158 -5.22 2.16 -2.40
C HIS A 158 -4.83 3.61 -2.17
N LEU A 159 -5.31 4.48 -3.00
CA LEU A 159 -5.22 5.92 -2.82
C LEU A 159 -6.59 6.46 -2.47
N ASP A 160 -6.67 7.07 -1.32
CA ASP A 160 -7.83 7.84 -0.89
C ASP A 160 -7.50 9.32 -1.02
N THR A 161 -8.27 10.02 -1.82
CA THR A 161 -8.11 11.46 -2.06
C THR A 161 -9.40 12.23 -1.81
N LYS A 162 -10.31 11.66 -1.01
CA LYS A 162 -11.60 12.28 -0.72
C LYS A 162 -11.48 13.64 -0.01
N HIS A 163 -10.49 13.83 0.85
CA HIS A 163 -10.29 15.07 1.61
C HIS A 163 -9.20 15.99 1.06
N HIS A 164 -8.28 15.47 0.23
CA HIS A 164 -7.23 16.27 -0.37
C HIS A 164 -6.98 15.90 -1.82
N LEU A 165 -6.31 16.76 -2.55
CA LEU A 165 -5.88 16.53 -3.92
C LEU A 165 -4.49 17.12 -4.12
N ASP A 166 -3.53 16.26 -4.47
CA ASP A 166 -2.19 16.68 -4.85
C ASP A 166 -2.14 17.22 -6.28
N ARG A 167 -1.05 17.82 -6.65
CA ARG A 167 -0.80 18.23 -8.04
C ARG A 167 -0.55 16.99 -8.91
N MET A 168 -0.93 17.06 -10.19
CA MET A 168 -0.78 15.94 -11.12
C MET A 168 0.69 15.47 -11.24
N GLU A 169 1.67 16.35 -11.12
CA GLU A 169 3.09 15.99 -11.13
C GLU A 169 3.47 15.04 -9.98
N TYR A 170 2.80 15.16 -8.83
CA TYR A 170 3.00 14.23 -7.72
C TYR A 170 2.55 12.81 -8.10
N TYR A 171 1.38 12.68 -8.74
CA TYR A 171 0.85 11.39 -9.15
C TYR A 171 1.68 10.71 -10.25
N TYR A 172 2.26 11.47 -11.19
CA TYR A 172 3.22 10.94 -12.15
C TYR A 172 4.47 10.39 -11.45
N ARG A 173 5.05 11.15 -10.52
CA ARG A 173 6.20 10.71 -9.71
C ARG A 173 5.86 9.50 -8.84
N MET A 174 4.63 9.45 -8.30
CA MET A 174 4.15 8.31 -7.53
C MET A 174 4.10 7.04 -8.37
N VAL A 175 3.61 7.12 -9.61
CA VAL A 175 3.60 5.97 -10.53
C VAL A 175 5.02 5.46 -10.79
N ASP A 176 5.98 6.34 -11.04
CA ASP A 176 7.39 5.95 -11.21
C ASP A 176 7.94 5.22 -9.98
N ARG A 177 7.64 5.75 -8.80
CA ARG A 177 8.10 5.17 -7.53
C ARG A 177 7.43 3.83 -7.21
N LEU A 178 6.13 3.67 -7.47
CA LEU A 178 5.42 2.39 -7.36
C LEU A 178 6.03 1.34 -8.30
N ALA A 179 6.24 1.71 -9.56
CA ALA A 179 6.85 0.83 -10.57
C ALA A 179 8.27 0.39 -10.16
N ARG A 180 9.09 1.31 -9.63
CA ARG A 180 10.43 1.02 -9.11
C ARG A 180 10.42 -0.09 -8.05
N TYR A 181 9.42 -0.10 -7.17
CA TYR A 181 9.23 -1.10 -6.13
C TYR A 181 8.30 -2.24 -6.52
N LYS A 182 8.03 -2.40 -7.82
CA LYS A 182 7.26 -3.51 -8.40
C LYS A 182 5.83 -3.64 -7.85
N VAL A 183 5.24 -2.54 -7.36
CA VAL A 183 3.80 -2.41 -7.17
C VAL A 183 3.17 -2.23 -8.53
N ASN A 184 2.18 -3.05 -8.89
CA ASN A 184 1.65 -3.11 -10.26
C ASN A 184 0.21 -2.62 -10.39
N ALA A 185 -0.38 -2.11 -9.33
CA ALA A 185 -1.75 -1.60 -9.39
C ALA A 185 -2.04 -0.50 -8.37
N VAL A 186 -3.01 0.33 -8.72
CA VAL A 186 -3.63 1.33 -7.86
C VAL A 186 -5.14 1.14 -7.91
N ILE A 187 -5.79 1.05 -6.76
CA ILE A 187 -7.24 1.24 -6.61
C ILE A 187 -7.43 2.65 -6.05
N TRP A 188 -8.11 3.52 -6.80
CA TRP A 188 -8.18 4.94 -6.48
C TRP A 188 -9.59 5.39 -6.13
N GLU A 189 -9.76 5.83 -4.90
CA GLU A 189 -10.98 6.45 -4.38
C GLU A 189 -10.89 7.96 -4.53
N LEU A 190 -11.68 8.50 -5.45
CA LEU A 190 -11.64 9.91 -5.84
C LEU A 190 -12.81 10.71 -5.28
N GLU A 191 -13.95 10.07 -5.01
CA GLU A 191 -15.20 10.74 -4.65
C GLU A 191 -15.48 11.96 -5.56
N ASP A 192 -15.63 13.15 -5.00
CA ASP A 192 -15.87 14.40 -5.75
C ASP A 192 -14.61 14.97 -6.44
N LYS A 193 -13.45 14.30 -6.33
CA LYS A 193 -12.19 14.75 -6.97
C LYS A 193 -12.05 14.30 -8.43
N LEU A 194 -13.02 13.55 -8.98
CA LEU A 194 -13.16 13.32 -10.42
C LEU A 194 -14.22 14.26 -10.98
N ARG A 195 -13.92 14.90 -12.12
CA ARG A 195 -14.90 15.74 -12.83
C ARG A 195 -15.88 14.86 -13.61
N PHE A 196 -17.02 14.61 -13.00
CA PHE A 196 -18.11 13.87 -13.65
C PHE A 196 -18.76 14.72 -14.74
N THR A 197 -19.05 14.10 -15.88
CA THR A 197 -19.72 14.77 -17.01
C THR A 197 -21.21 14.45 -17.08
N ARG A 198 -21.61 13.28 -16.58
CA ARG A 198 -23.02 12.86 -16.49
C ARG A 198 -23.72 13.46 -15.28
N ARG A 199 -22.96 13.69 -14.20
CA ARG A 199 -23.43 14.29 -12.94
C ARG A 199 -22.48 15.43 -12.51
N PRO A 200 -22.47 16.55 -13.26
CA PRO A 200 -21.51 17.62 -13.02
C PRO A 200 -21.64 18.31 -11.65
N GLU A 201 -22.81 18.21 -11.03
CA GLU A 201 -23.08 18.74 -9.68
C GLU A 201 -22.28 18.05 -8.58
N ILE A 202 -21.76 16.83 -8.81
CA ILE A 202 -21.06 16.04 -7.80
C ILE A 202 -19.56 16.40 -7.74
N GLY A 203 -18.96 16.72 -8.90
CA GLY A 203 -17.51 17.00 -8.97
C GLY A 203 -17.13 18.31 -8.29
N ALA A 204 -16.07 18.29 -7.47
CA ALA A 204 -15.50 19.49 -6.87
C ALA A 204 -14.95 20.47 -7.95
N PRO A 205 -14.87 21.79 -7.67
CA PRO A 205 -14.36 22.77 -8.63
C PRO A 205 -12.94 22.49 -9.14
N ASN A 206 -12.10 21.89 -8.30
CA ASN A 206 -10.70 21.54 -8.59
C ASN A 206 -10.52 20.06 -8.97
N ALA A 207 -11.60 19.34 -9.26
CA ALA A 207 -11.56 17.93 -9.60
C ALA A 207 -10.74 17.65 -10.87
N ILE A 208 -10.05 16.52 -10.89
CA ILE A 208 -9.27 16.02 -12.02
C ILE A 208 -10.20 15.77 -13.20
N SER A 209 -9.86 16.28 -14.38
CA SER A 209 -10.61 16.01 -15.59
C SER A 209 -10.40 14.56 -16.06
N LYS A 210 -11.36 14.01 -16.82
CA LYS A 210 -11.20 12.69 -17.44
C LYS A 210 -9.95 12.62 -18.32
N GLN A 211 -9.62 13.69 -19.06
CA GLN A 211 -8.45 13.75 -19.94
C GLN A 211 -7.14 13.67 -19.16
N GLU A 212 -7.02 14.39 -18.04
CA GLU A 212 -5.85 14.32 -17.16
C GLU A 212 -5.70 12.92 -16.56
N MET A 213 -6.79 12.34 -16.06
CA MET A 213 -6.78 10.98 -15.52
C MET A 213 -6.42 9.93 -16.59
N GLN A 214 -6.97 10.03 -17.80
CA GLN A 214 -6.61 9.16 -18.92
C GLN A 214 -5.14 9.27 -19.30
N ALA A 215 -4.57 10.48 -19.25
CA ALA A 215 -3.13 10.68 -19.52
C ALA A 215 -2.27 9.99 -18.47
N LEU A 216 -2.64 10.13 -17.19
CA LEU A 216 -1.96 9.43 -16.09
C LEU A 216 -2.09 7.91 -16.22
N CYS A 217 -3.27 7.40 -16.56
CA CYS A 217 -3.50 5.97 -16.76
C CYS A 217 -2.66 5.39 -17.92
N ARG A 218 -2.47 6.14 -19.02
CA ARG A 218 -1.55 5.73 -20.11
C ARG A 218 -0.12 5.66 -19.61
N TYR A 219 0.32 6.69 -18.90
CA TYR A 219 1.65 6.76 -18.30
C TYR A 219 1.93 5.60 -17.34
N ALA A 220 0.93 5.27 -16.49
CA ALA A 220 1.01 4.17 -15.55
C ALA A 220 1.08 2.80 -16.27
N LYS A 221 0.22 2.60 -17.29
CA LYS A 221 0.21 1.37 -18.10
C LYS A 221 1.58 1.09 -18.73
N GLU A 222 2.26 2.11 -19.25
CA GLU A 222 3.59 2.00 -19.82
C GLU A 222 4.66 1.56 -18.81
N ARG A 223 4.34 1.68 -17.51
CA ARG A 223 5.17 1.28 -16.35
C ARG A 223 4.67 0.03 -15.64
N ASN A 224 3.77 -0.70 -16.28
CA ASN A 224 3.12 -1.90 -15.73
C ASN A 224 2.38 -1.63 -14.41
N VAL A 225 1.83 -0.42 -14.26
CA VAL A 225 0.92 -0.06 -13.16
C VAL A 225 -0.46 0.17 -13.74
N GLU A 226 -1.44 -0.64 -13.35
CA GLU A 226 -2.83 -0.39 -13.70
C GLU A 226 -3.49 0.55 -12.67
N ILE A 227 -4.44 1.38 -13.12
CA ILE A 227 -5.26 2.20 -12.23
C ILE A 227 -6.71 1.82 -12.43
N SER A 228 -7.34 1.36 -11.35
CA SER A 228 -8.75 0.96 -11.30
C SER A 228 -9.52 1.89 -10.35
N PRO A 229 -10.75 2.31 -10.68
CA PRO A 229 -11.54 3.17 -9.81
C PRO A 229 -12.13 2.41 -8.63
N LEU A 230 -12.19 3.08 -7.48
CA LEU A 230 -13.14 2.83 -6.42
C LEU A 230 -14.16 3.97 -6.44
N VAL A 231 -15.42 3.63 -6.61
CA VAL A 231 -16.54 4.58 -6.51
C VAL A 231 -17.48 4.04 -5.44
N GLN A 232 -17.48 4.72 -4.30
CA GLN A 232 -18.31 4.33 -3.16
C GLN A 232 -19.78 4.22 -3.55
N GLY A 233 -20.43 3.22 -3.01
CA GLY A 233 -21.82 2.94 -3.26
C GLY A 233 -22.48 2.20 -2.12
N LEU A 234 -23.75 2.43 -1.96
CA LEU A 234 -24.60 2.12 -0.82
C LEU A 234 -24.20 2.93 0.43
N GLY A 235 -23.03 2.71 1.02
CA GLY A 235 -22.45 3.53 2.09
C GLY A 235 -21.43 4.55 1.57
N HIS A 236 -20.88 5.36 2.47
CA HIS A 236 -19.91 6.42 2.18
C HIS A 236 -20.35 7.36 1.04
N ALA A 237 -21.66 7.54 0.87
CA ALA A 237 -22.23 8.23 -0.27
C ALA A 237 -22.42 9.74 -0.05
N GLY A 238 -21.83 10.32 0.99
CA GLY A 238 -22.02 11.72 1.37
C GLY A 238 -21.69 12.71 0.24
N PHE A 239 -20.64 12.43 -0.55
CA PHE A 239 -20.26 13.28 -1.68
C PHE A 239 -21.34 13.34 -2.79
N ILE A 240 -22.25 12.35 -2.85
CA ILE A 240 -23.38 12.28 -3.76
C ILE A 240 -24.65 12.79 -3.07
N LEU A 241 -24.93 12.29 -1.87
CA LEU A 241 -26.21 12.51 -1.19
C LEU A 241 -26.37 13.92 -0.62
N LYS A 242 -25.29 14.72 -0.55
CA LYS A 242 -25.40 16.16 -0.34
C LYS A 242 -26.11 16.90 -1.49
N HIS A 243 -26.10 16.33 -2.71
CA HIS A 243 -26.77 16.85 -3.91
C HIS A 243 -28.08 16.14 -4.24
N HIS A 244 -28.24 14.88 -3.78
CA HIS A 244 -29.37 13.98 -4.06
C HIS A 244 -30.00 13.49 -2.76
N TRP A 245 -30.42 14.43 -1.89
CA TRP A 245 -30.98 14.11 -0.57
C TRP A 245 -32.23 13.21 -0.64
N GLU A 246 -32.98 13.24 -1.75
CA GLU A 246 -34.17 12.41 -1.99
C GLU A 246 -33.85 10.92 -2.15
N LEU A 247 -32.58 10.56 -2.36
CA LEU A 247 -32.10 9.19 -2.49
C LEU A 247 -31.56 8.61 -1.17
N ARG A 248 -31.57 9.38 -0.09
CA ARG A 248 -31.10 8.91 1.21
C ARG A 248 -31.96 7.78 1.75
N GLU A 249 -31.32 6.79 2.36
CA GLU A 249 -32.02 5.75 3.11
C GLU A 249 -32.53 6.30 4.45
N ASN A 250 -31.72 7.12 5.12
CA ASN A 250 -32.11 7.87 6.30
C ASN A 250 -32.15 9.36 5.95
N PRO A 251 -33.31 10.04 6.01
CA PRO A 251 -33.41 11.47 5.71
C PRO A 251 -32.50 12.38 6.56
N ALA A 252 -32.11 11.91 7.76
CA ALA A 252 -31.24 12.65 8.67
C ALA A 252 -29.73 12.39 8.43
N SER A 253 -29.37 11.50 7.50
CA SER A 253 -27.99 11.12 7.20
C SER A 253 -27.74 11.11 5.70
N ASP A 254 -26.58 11.54 5.29
CA ASP A 254 -26.10 11.42 3.91
C ASP A 254 -25.14 10.23 3.71
N TRP A 255 -25.15 9.29 4.65
CA TRP A 255 -24.22 8.16 4.62
C TRP A 255 -24.62 7.06 3.63
N GLU A 256 -25.93 6.71 3.58
CA GLU A 256 -26.42 5.60 2.79
C GLU A 256 -27.45 5.99 1.74
N PHE A 257 -27.35 5.36 0.55
CA PHE A 257 -28.42 5.34 -0.46
C PHE A 257 -29.57 4.41 -0.04
N CYS A 258 -30.79 4.73 -0.51
CA CYS A 258 -31.90 3.78 -0.51
C CYS A 258 -31.72 2.76 -1.68
N PRO A 259 -31.41 1.48 -1.40
CA PRO A 259 -31.22 0.48 -2.45
C PRO A 259 -32.50 0.06 -3.17
N SER A 260 -33.65 0.46 -2.65
CA SER A 260 -34.96 0.19 -3.25
C SER A 260 -35.45 1.28 -4.19
N ASP A 261 -34.77 2.43 -4.22
CA ASP A 261 -35.07 3.50 -5.18
C ASP A 261 -34.33 3.25 -6.51
N PRO A 262 -35.04 3.12 -7.66
CA PRO A 262 -34.38 2.90 -8.96
C PRO A 262 -33.47 4.06 -9.38
N ARG A 263 -33.75 5.29 -8.95
CA ARG A 263 -32.94 6.48 -9.26
C ARG A 263 -31.55 6.41 -8.61
N THR A 264 -31.39 5.68 -7.50
CA THR A 264 -30.08 5.38 -6.89
C THR A 264 -29.14 4.76 -7.92
N TYR A 265 -29.62 3.80 -8.70
CA TYR A 265 -28.80 3.12 -9.72
C TYR A 265 -28.53 4.01 -10.93
N GLU A 266 -29.48 4.88 -11.32
CA GLU A 266 -29.25 5.85 -12.39
C GLU A 266 -28.07 6.77 -12.05
N VAL A 267 -28.06 7.35 -10.86
CA VAL A 267 -26.98 8.22 -10.40
C VAL A 267 -25.67 7.43 -10.28
N GLN A 268 -25.69 6.29 -9.58
CA GLN A 268 -24.50 5.51 -9.33
C GLN A 268 -23.85 4.97 -10.61
N PHE A 269 -24.66 4.51 -11.58
CA PHE A 269 -24.14 4.01 -12.85
C PHE A 269 -23.57 5.11 -13.74
N ASP A 270 -24.14 6.33 -13.71
CA ASP A 270 -23.55 7.49 -14.37
C ASP A 270 -22.14 7.79 -13.83
N LEU A 271 -21.92 7.71 -12.51
CA LEU A 271 -20.61 7.88 -11.91
C LEU A 271 -19.65 6.76 -12.29
N TYR A 272 -20.12 5.52 -12.31
CA TYR A 272 -19.32 4.37 -12.74
C TYR A 272 -18.87 4.54 -14.20
N LEU A 273 -19.75 4.91 -15.11
CA LEU A 273 -19.41 5.15 -16.52
C LEU A 273 -18.32 6.22 -16.65
N ASP A 274 -18.46 7.34 -15.94
CA ASP A 274 -17.49 8.41 -15.98
C ASP A 274 -16.13 7.99 -15.41
N ALA A 275 -16.10 7.21 -14.32
CA ALA A 275 -14.88 6.68 -13.72
C ALA A 275 -14.20 5.64 -14.64
N LEU A 276 -14.97 4.75 -15.29
CA LEU A 276 -14.44 3.78 -16.23
C LEU A 276 -13.86 4.44 -17.49
N GLU A 277 -14.50 5.51 -17.99
CA GLU A 277 -13.97 6.31 -19.09
C GLU A 277 -12.68 7.03 -18.71
N ALA A 278 -12.59 7.53 -17.47
CA ALA A 278 -11.40 8.19 -16.94
C ALA A 278 -10.22 7.21 -16.74
N MET A 279 -10.52 5.96 -16.35
CA MET A 279 -9.53 4.92 -16.04
C MET A 279 -9.68 3.69 -16.98
N PRO A 280 -9.40 3.85 -18.28
CA PRO A 280 -9.77 2.87 -19.31
C PRO A 280 -8.97 1.56 -19.25
N TYR A 281 -7.85 1.54 -18.56
CA TYR A 281 -6.94 0.38 -18.53
C TYR A 281 -7.02 -0.44 -17.24
N GLY A 282 -7.82 -0.01 -16.27
CA GLY A 282 -8.04 -0.75 -15.03
C GLY A 282 -8.80 -2.05 -15.27
N LYS A 283 -8.47 -3.08 -14.54
CA LYS A 283 -9.12 -4.40 -14.60
C LYS A 283 -10.39 -4.46 -13.76
N TYR A 284 -10.45 -3.66 -12.70
CA TYR A 284 -11.48 -3.73 -11.68
C TYR A 284 -12.39 -2.50 -11.67
N LEU A 285 -13.57 -2.68 -11.09
CA LEU A 285 -14.41 -1.62 -10.52
C LEU A 285 -14.68 -1.99 -9.06
N HIS A 286 -14.10 -1.24 -8.13
CA HIS A 286 -14.41 -1.40 -6.72
C HIS A 286 -15.68 -0.60 -6.39
N VAL A 287 -16.71 -1.29 -5.91
CA VAL A 287 -18.04 -0.71 -5.72
C VAL A 287 -18.30 -0.23 -4.28
N GLY A 288 -17.30 -0.32 -3.38
CA GLY A 288 -17.46 0.05 -1.98
C GLY A 288 -18.34 -0.93 -1.21
N GLY A 289 -19.35 -0.41 -0.54
CA GLY A 289 -20.39 -1.18 0.13
C GLY A 289 -20.14 -1.55 1.59
N ASP A 290 -19.11 -0.94 2.19
CA ASP A 290 -18.69 -1.10 3.58
C ASP A 290 -19.44 -0.16 4.55
N GLU A 291 -19.35 -0.48 5.81
CA GLU A 291 -19.76 0.33 6.97
C GLU A 291 -21.18 0.91 6.92
N ILE A 292 -22.11 0.15 6.36
CA ILE A 292 -23.52 0.53 6.31
C ILE A 292 -24.09 0.56 7.74
N THR A 293 -24.65 1.68 8.15
CA THR A 293 -25.20 1.88 9.48
C THR A 293 -26.72 1.76 9.55
N ALA A 294 -27.40 2.16 8.48
CA ALA A 294 -28.87 2.17 8.42
C ALA A 294 -29.35 1.75 7.04
N ILE A 295 -29.94 0.57 6.92
CA ILE A 295 -30.57 0.06 5.71
C ILE A 295 -31.88 -0.64 6.06
N GLY A 296 -32.93 -0.48 5.25
CA GLY A 296 -34.26 -1.04 5.50
C GLY A 296 -35.13 -0.15 6.39
N ILE A 297 -34.74 1.12 6.61
CA ILE A 297 -35.51 2.07 7.42
C ILE A 297 -36.40 3.00 6.59
N ASP A 298 -36.06 3.24 5.34
CA ASP A 298 -36.92 4.00 4.41
C ASP A 298 -38.19 3.21 4.06
N ASP A 299 -39.29 3.91 3.84
CA ASP A 299 -40.56 3.26 3.52
C ASP A 299 -40.51 2.46 2.20
N ARG A 300 -39.69 2.88 1.24
CA ARG A 300 -39.43 2.14 -0.01
C ARG A 300 -38.76 0.78 0.27
N CYS A 301 -37.82 0.75 1.22
CA CYS A 301 -37.16 -0.47 1.65
C CYS A 301 -38.10 -1.36 2.48
N LYS A 302 -38.83 -0.79 3.45
CA LYS A 302 -39.82 -1.51 4.28
C LYS A 302 -40.90 -2.19 3.43
N ALA A 303 -41.37 -1.51 2.37
CA ALA A 303 -42.38 -2.04 1.48
C ALA A 303 -41.94 -3.33 0.75
N THR A 304 -40.65 -3.61 0.66
CA THR A 304 -40.11 -4.85 0.06
C THR A 304 -40.25 -6.08 0.95
N GLY A 305 -40.43 -5.89 2.26
CA GLY A 305 -40.43 -6.96 3.27
C GLY A 305 -39.07 -7.67 3.44
N LYS A 306 -37.98 -7.10 2.91
CA LYS A 306 -36.64 -7.70 2.95
C LYS A 306 -35.83 -7.23 4.14
N THR A 307 -34.94 -8.10 4.59
CA THR A 307 -33.96 -7.77 5.63
C THR A 307 -32.87 -6.83 5.09
N ALA A 308 -32.15 -6.16 5.98
CA ALA A 308 -31.01 -5.32 5.64
C ALA A 308 -29.95 -6.10 4.85
N PHE A 309 -29.67 -7.34 5.24
CA PHE A 309 -28.74 -8.22 4.52
C PHE A 309 -29.21 -8.50 3.08
N GLU A 310 -30.47 -8.87 2.89
CA GLU A 310 -31.01 -9.12 1.55
C GLU A 310 -30.98 -7.86 0.67
N LEU A 311 -31.33 -6.69 1.23
CA LEU A 311 -31.30 -5.42 0.50
C LEU A 311 -29.88 -5.08 0.02
N GLN A 312 -28.88 -5.26 0.88
CA GLN A 312 -27.48 -5.03 0.49
C GLN A 312 -27.02 -6.01 -0.59
N MET A 313 -27.36 -7.27 -0.48
CA MET A 313 -26.94 -8.28 -1.46
C MET A 313 -27.69 -8.10 -2.81
N ILE A 314 -28.92 -7.60 -2.81
CA ILE A 314 -29.65 -7.21 -4.02
C ILE A 314 -28.94 -6.04 -4.70
N TRP A 315 -28.55 -5.02 -3.93
CA TRP A 315 -27.75 -3.91 -4.45
C TRP A 315 -26.43 -4.43 -5.03
N LEU A 316 -25.68 -5.22 -4.27
CA LEU A 316 -24.39 -5.79 -4.70
C LEU A 316 -24.53 -6.55 -6.03
N LYS A 317 -25.57 -7.38 -6.16
CA LYS A 317 -25.82 -8.13 -7.39
C LYS A 317 -26.05 -7.22 -8.61
N LYS A 318 -26.73 -6.08 -8.42
CA LYS A 318 -26.98 -5.13 -9.52
C LYS A 318 -25.71 -4.41 -9.95
N VAL A 319 -24.90 -3.93 -8.98
CA VAL A 319 -23.64 -3.22 -9.30
C VAL A 319 -22.57 -4.17 -9.85
N CYS A 320 -22.51 -5.42 -9.37
CA CYS A 320 -21.63 -6.44 -9.94
C CYS A 320 -22.01 -6.75 -11.40
N ARG A 321 -23.30 -6.92 -11.69
CA ARG A 321 -23.78 -7.12 -13.07
C ARG A 321 -23.35 -5.97 -13.97
N PHE A 322 -23.55 -4.73 -13.53
CA PHE A 322 -23.13 -3.55 -14.26
C PHE A 322 -21.62 -3.58 -14.56
N ALA A 323 -20.77 -3.87 -13.57
CA ALA A 323 -19.33 -3.96 -13.75
C ALA A 323 -18.95 -4.99 -14.83
N VAL A 324 -19.54 -6.19 -14.76
CA VAL A 324 -19.29 -7.28 -15.73
C VAL A 324 -19.75 -6.89 -17.14
N GLU A 325 -20.92 -6.29 -17.28
CA GLU A 325 -21.44 -5.81 -18.57
C GLU A 325 -20.56 -4.74 -19.22
N HIS A 326 -19.75 -4.03 -18.39
CA HIS A 326 -18.77 -3.03 -18.86
C HIS A 326 -17.32 -3.57 -18.86
N GLY A 327 -17.15 -4.90 -18.84
CA GLY A 327 -15.84 -5.56 -18.97
C GLY A 327 -14.92 -5.38 -17.75
N ARG A 328 -15.48 -5.17 -16.56
CA ARG A 328 -14.74 -5.03 -15.30
C ARG A 328 -15.07 -6.17 -14.33
N ILE A 329 -14.11 -6.50 -13.49
CA ILE A 329 -14.30 -7.40 -12.36
C ILE A 329 -14.73 -6.56 -11.17
N PRO A 330 -15.90 -6.79 -10.57
CA PRO A 330 -16.33 -6.05 -9.39
C PRO A 330 -15.52 -6.45 -8.16
N ILE A 331 -15.19 -5.47 -7.31
CA ILE A 331 -14.64 -5.67 -5.97
C ILE A 331 -15.60 -5.05 -4.95
N PHE A 332 -15.77 -5.70 -3.81
CA PHE A 332 -16.67 -5.28 -2.73
C PHE A 332 -15.98 -5.48 -1.36
N TRP A 333 -16.07 -4.49 -0.47
CA TRP A 333 -15.63 -4.64 0.91
C TRP A 333 -16.52 -5.63 1.66
N ASP A 334 -15.93 -6.61 2.35
CA ASP A 334 -16.66 -7.80 2.81
C ASP A 334 -17.23 -7.71 4.24
N ASP A 335 -17.12 -6.59 4.92
CA ASP A 335 -17.48 -6.45 6.34
C ASP A 335 -18.96 -6.64 6.62
N MET A 336 -19.83 -6.08 5.78
CA MET A 336 -21.26 -6.06 6.08
C MET A 336 -21.93 -7.45 6.11
N PRO A 337 -21.70 -8.37 5.18
CA PRO A 337 -22.17 -9.74 5.31
C PRO A 337 -21.73 -10.41 6.61
N LEU A 338 -20.50 -10.13 7.06
CA LEU A 338 -19.95 -10.68 8.32
C LEU A 338 -20.60 -10.04 9.55
N LYS A 339 -20.89 -8.72 9.48
CA LYS A 339 -21.65 -8.00 10.52
C LYS A 339 -23.07 -8.53 10.66
N TYR A 340 -23.80 -8.73 9.56
CA TYR A 340 -25.15 -9.30 9.58
C TYR A 340 -25.17 -10.75 10.08
N ALA A 341 -24.14 -11.52 9.78
CA ALA A 341 -23.98 -12.86 10.32
C ALA A 341 -23.58 -12.90 11.79
N GLY A 342 -23.08 -11.79 12.35
CA GLY A 342 -22.67 -11.66 13.75
C GLY A 342 -21.27 -12.22 14.03
N ILE A 343 -20.43 -12.41 13.01
CA ILE A 343 -19.07 -12.95 13.18
C ILE A 343 -17.96 -11.91 12.98
N TRP A 344 -18.30 -10.67 12.65
CA TRP A 344 -17.34 -9.61 12.36
C TRP A 344 -16.33 -9.41 13.49
N GLU A 345 -16.80 -9.18 14.73
CA GLU A 345 -15.94 -8.95 15.90
C GLU A 345 -15.05 -10.17 16.21
N LEU A 346 -15.56 -11.38 15.98
CA LEU A 346 -14.78 -12.59 16.13
C LEU A 346 -13.64 -12.67 15.11
N VAL A 347 -13.89 -12.32 13.86
CA VAL A 347 -12.88 -12.33 12.80
C VAL A 347 -11.79 -11.28 13.02
N LEU A 348 -12.13 -10.15 13.66
CA LEU A 348 -11.15 -9.14 14.03
C LEU A 348 -10.33 -9.51 15.28
N SER A 349 -10.85 -10.43 16.14
CA SER A 349 -10.22 -10.79 17.42
C SER A 349 -8.91 -11.56 17.22
N ASP A 350 -8.10 -11.58 18.27
CA ASP A 350 -6.88 -12.39 18.44
C ASP A 350 -7.09 -13.67 19.26
N LYS A 351 -8.36 -14.10 19.43
CA LYS A 351 -8.72 -15.31 20.18
C LYS A 351 -7.98 -16.52 19.67
N SER A 352 -7.62 -17.42 20.61
CA SER A 352 -7.00 -18.70 20.30
C SER A 352 -7.91 -19.61 19.46
N GLU A 353 -7.32 -20.61 18.82
CA GLU A 353 -8.07 -21.58 18.01
C GLU A 353 -9.14 -22.30 18.84
N GLU A 354 -8.85 -22.65 20.10
CA GLU A 354 -9.80 -23.31 21.01
C GLU A 354 -11.01 -22.41 21.34
N GLU A 355 -10.77 -21.14 21.56
CA GLU A 355 -11.83 -20.16 21.84
C GLU A 355 -12.70 -19.91 20.61
N VAL A 356 -12.06 -19.72 19.45
CA VAL A 356 -12.77 -19.53 18.18
C VAL A 356 -13.61 -20.76 17.85
N ALA A 357 -13.08 -21.96 18.02
CA ALA A 357 -13.81 -23.21 17.71
C ALA A 357 -15.13 -23.36 18.49
N LYS A 358 -15.21 -22.79 19.70
CA LYS A 358 -16.42 -22.86 20.55
C LYS A 358 -17.55 -21.96 20.07
N VAL A 359 -17.22 -20.88 19.34
CA VAL A 359 -18.19 -19.82 18.98
C VAL A 359 -18.28 -19.58 17.47
N TRP A 360 -17.50 -20.33 16.68
CA TRP A 360 -17.49 -20.21 15.22
C TRP A 360 -18.81 -20.72 14.64
N ASP A 361 -19.60 -19.84 14.07
CA ASP A 361 -20.88 -20.15 13.45
C ASP A 361 -21.05 -19.36 12.14
N THR A 362 -21.11 -20.04 11.02
CA THR A 362 -21.35 -19.46 9.69
C THR A 362 -22.75 -19.78 9.13
N SER A 363 -23.67 -20.31 9.95
CA SER A 363 -24.98 -20.76 9.47
C SER A 363 -25.74 -19.68 8.70
N LYS A 364 -25.75 -18.44 9.17
CA LYS A 364 -26.40 -17.32 8.47
C LYS A 364 -25.74 -16.99 7.14
N LEU A 365 -24.41 -17.08 7.03
CA LEU A 365 -23.72 -16.91 5.76
C LEU A 365 -24.02 -18.07 4.81
N ASP A 366 -24.09 -19.30 5.33
CA ASP A 366 -24.39 -20.51 4.56
C ASP A 366 -25.81 -20.48 4.01
N GLU A 367 -26.78 -20.02 4.79
CA GLU A 367 -28.17 -19.79 4.35
C GLU A 367 -28.24 -18.72 3.25
N ALA A 368 -27.43 -17.66 3.37
CA ALA A 368 -27.42 -16.53 2.43
C ALA A 368 -26.50 -16.76 1.21
N ILE A 369 -25.79 -17.87 1.11
CA ILE A 369 -24.73 -18.09 0.09
C ILE A 369 -25.22 -17.89 -1.34
N GLY A 370 -26.50 -18.21 -1.62
CA GLY A 370 -27.13 -18.00 -2.93
C GLY A 370 -27.29 -16.52 -3.35
N LEU A 371 -27.10 -15.59 -2.41
CA LEU A 371 -27.12 -14.15 -2.66
C LEU A 371 -25.76 -13.58 -3.07
N PHE A 372 -24.66 -14.31 -2.80
CA PHE A 372 -23.31 -13.85 -3.10
C PHE A 372 -22.98 -13.95 -4.59
N PRO A 373 -22.73 -12.81 -5.30
CA PRO A 373 -22.29 -12.84 -6.68
C PRO A 373 -20.96 -13.58 -6.84
N LYS A 374 -20.91 -14.59 -7.72
CA LYS A 374 -19.70 -15.40 -7.96
C LYS A 374 -18.64 -14.66 -8.77
N GLU A 375 -19.05 -13.68 -9.56
CA GLU A 375 -18.17 -12.82 -10.33
C GLU A 375 -17.43 -11.77 -9.49
N CYS A 376 -17.91 -11.52 -8.26
CA CYS A 376 -17.35 -10.53 -7.35
C CYS A 376 -16.08 -11.04 -6.66
N VAL A 377 -15.11 -10.16 -6.47
CA VAL A 377 -13.97 -10.34 -5.57
C VAL A 377 -14.32 -9.70 -4.23
N TYR A 378 -14.32 -10.51 -3.18
CA TYR A 378 -14.58 -10.05 -1.82
C TYR A 378 -13.28 -9.53 -1.23
N MET A 379 -13.20 -8.21 -0.99
CA MET A 379 -12.03 -7.57 -0.41
C MET A 379 -12.05 -7.73 1.10
N ARG A 380 -11.29 -8.74 1.57
CA ARG A 380 -11.16 -9.03 2.99
C ARG A 380 -10.17 -8.08 3.63
N TRP A 381 -10.63 -7.13 4.43
CA TRP A 381 -9.79 -6.16 5.09
C TRP A 381 -9.53 -6.45 6.57
N LYS A 382 -8.27 -6.34 6.98
CA LYS A 382 -7.81 -6.41 8.37
C LYS A 382 -6.53 -5.61 8.51
N TYR A 383 -6.54 -4.60 9.37
CA TYR A 383 -5.46 -3.61 9.51
C TYR A 383 -4.52 -3.89 10.69
N GLU A 384 -4.74 -5.00 11.38
CA GLU A 384 -3.89 -5.59 12.42
C GLU A 384 -3.28 -6.90 11.92
N ASP A 385 -2.80 -7.74 12.86
CA ASP A 385 -2.31 -9.08 12.52
C ASP A 385 -3.40 -9.90 11.82
N ALA A 386 -3.15 -10.24 10.57
CA ALA A 386 -4.06 -11.04 9.76
C ALA A 386 -3.93 -12.55 10.02
N ALA A 387 -2.90 -13.02 10.72
CA ALA A 387 -2.64 -14.44 10.96
C ALA A 387 -3.44 -15.04 12.12
N THR A 388 -4.59 -14.42 12.50
CA THR A 388 -5.45 -14.91 13.60
C THR A 388 -6.30 -16.12 13.19
N SER A 389 -6.68 -16.94 14.17
CA SER A 389 -7.42 -18.18 13.96
C SER A 389 -8.77 -17.98 13.27
N ALA A 390 -9.56 -17.01 13.73
CA ALA A 390 -10.87 -16.71 13.12
C ALA A 390 -10.73 -16.19 11.68
N HIS A 391 -9.72 -15.38 11.40
CA HIS A 391 -9.47 -14.88 10.05
C HIS A 391 -9.07 -16.00 9.09
N ARG A 392 -8.20 -16.93 9.50
CA ARG A 392 -7.85 -18.13 8.70
C ARG A 392 -9.07 -19.00 8.42
N ARG A 393 -9.97 -19.20 9.40
CA ARG A 393 -11.23 -19.92 9.20
C ARG A 393 -12.15 -19.23 8.20
N LEU A 394 -12.21 -17.89 8.22
CA LEU A 394 -12.99 -17.12 7.25
C LEU A 394 -12.43 -17.27 5.82
N LEU A 395 -11.11 -17.16 5.63
CA LEU A 395 -10.48 -17.38 4.33
C LEU A 395 -10.78 -18.78 3.78
N LYS A 396 -10.72 -19.80 4.67
CA LYS A 396 -11.11 -21.14 4.30
C LYS A 396 -12.59 -21.24 3.92
N TRP A 397 -13.49 -20.56 4.64
CA TRP A 397 -14.93 -20.54 4.30
C TRP A 397 -15.15 -19.95 2.91
N TYR A 398 -14.52 -18.83 2.56
CA TYR A 398 -14.61 -18.25 1.22
C TYR A 398 -14.14 -19.25 0.14
N HIS A 399 -13.00 -19.87 0.37
CA HIS A 399 -12.45 -20.88 -0.54
C HIS A 399 -13.43 -22.03 -0.74
N ASP A 400 -13.96 -22.61 0.35
CA ASP A 400 -14.88 -23.75 0.32
C ASP A 400 -16.20 -23.39 -0.39
N LYS A 401 -16.62 -22.13 -0.38
CA LYS A 401 -17.79 -21.63 -1.11
C LYS A 401 -17.48 -21.25 -2.57
N GLY A 402 -16.24 -21.35 -3.00
CA GLY A 402 -15.79 -20.97 -4.35
C GLY A 402 -15.94 -19.47 -4.63
N LEU A 403 -15.77 -18.63 -3.61
CA LEU A 403 -15.76 -17.18 -3.71
C LEU A 403 -14.33 -16.66 -3.88
N LYS A 404 -14.17 -15.65 -4.71
CA LYS A 404 -12.87 -15.00 -4.94
C LYS A 404 -12.58 -14.00 -3.83
N VAL A 405 -11.38 -14.02 -3.29
CA VAL A 405 -10.98 -13.12 -2.21
C VAL A 405 -9.69 -12.39 -2.57
N MET A 406 -9.60 -11.12 -2.22
CA MET A 406 -8.39 -10.33 -2.21
C MET A 406 -8.14 -9.83 -0.78
N GLY A 407 -6.90 -9.87 -0.33
CA GLY A 407 -6.55 -9.34 0.99
C GLY A 407 -6.37 -7.82 0.96
N ALA A 408 -6.79 -7.13 2.03
CA ALA A 408 -6.51 -5.71 2.21
C ALA A 408 -5.95 -5.43 3.60
N THR A 409 -4.77 -4.83 3.63
CA THR A 409 -4.12 -4.31 4.84
C THR A 409 -3.96 -2.80 4.73
N ALA A 410 -3.35 -2.14 5.71
CA ALA A 410 -3.19 -0.70 5.67
C ALA A 410 -1.71 -0.27 5.72
N ALA A 411 -1.28 0.52 4.75
CA ALA A 411 -0.08 1.34 4.82
C ALA A 411 -0.32 2.56 5.73
N SER A 412 -1.52 3.13 5.66
CA SER A 412 -2.06 4.09 6.62
C SER A 412 -3.55 3.83 6.80
N ALA A 413 -4.06 3.94 8.01
CA ALA A 413 -5.47 3.77 8.32
C ALA A 413 -5.94 4.79 9.34
N GLY A 414 -7.12 5.34 9.06
CA GLY A 414 -7.89 6.17 9.96
C GLY A 414 -7.28 7.55 10.19
N ASP A 415 -7.63 8.09 11.27
CA ASP A 415 -7.58 9.42 11.83
C ASP A 415 -6.18 9.95 12.19
N SER A 416 -5.14 9.58 11.46
CA SER A 416 -3.78 10.05 11.74
C SER A 416 -3.45 11.31 10.95
N PRO A 417 -3.44 12.49 11.56
CA PRO A 417 -2.96 13.68 10.89
C PRO A 417 -1.45 13.57 10.65
N PHE A 418 -1.03 13.76 9.41
CA PHE A 418 0.36 13.88 8.95
C PHE A 418 1.21 12.60 8.91
N MET A 419 0.98 11.61 9.77
CA MET A 419 1.79 10.38 9.86
C MET A 419 0.91 9.15 10.07
N PRO A 420 1.28 7.96 9.55
CA PRO A 420 0.67 6.71 9.97
C PRO A 420 0.75 6.52 11.49
N ARG A 421 -0.34 6.14 12.13
CA ARG A 421 -0.40 6.01 13.59
C ARG A 421 0.40 4.87 14.19
N ARG A 422 0.77 3.87 13.40
CA ARG A 422 1.39 2.64 13.91
C ARG A 422 2.65 2.32 13.12
N ASN A 423 3.77 2.24 13.81
CA ASN A 423 5.05 1.79 13.25
C ASN A 423 5.05 0.29 12.85
N THR A 424 3.96 -0.44 13.12
CA THR A 424 3.76 -1.86 12.79
C THR A 424 3.14 -2.08 11.40
N ARG A 425 2.86 -1.03 10.62
CA ARG A 425 2.20 -1.19 9.30
C ARG A 425 2.95 -2.12 8.36
N SER A 426 4.27 -2.00 8.29
CA SER A 426 5.08 -2.90 7.45
C SER A 426 5.01 -4.36 7.90
N GLU A 427 4.87 -4.62 9.20
CA GLU A 427 4.69 -5.96 9.79
C GLU A 427 3.35 -6.56 9.35
N TYR A 428 2.28 -5.77 9.40
CA TYR A 428 0.94 -6.21 8.97
C TYR A 428 0.88 -6.45 7.47
N VAL A 429 1.53 -5.59 6.66
CA VAL A 429 1.68 -5.82 5.22
C VAL A 429 2.38 -7.16 4.96
N LYS A 430 3.49 -7.43 5.64
CA LYS A 430 4.22 -8.71 5.52
C LYS A 430 3.35 -9.90 5.91
N GLY A 431 2.72 -9.84 7.08
CA GLY A 431 1.89 -10.93 7.60
C GLY A 431 0.72 -11.27 6.67
N PHE A 432 0.03 -10.26 6.16
CA PHE A 432 -1.07 -10.49 5.24
C PHE A 432 -0.59 -10.97 3.85
N SER A 433 0.53 -10.43 3.35
CA SER A 433 1.12 -10.91 2.08
C SER A 433 1.45 -12.40 2.15
N GLN A 434 1.96 -12.88 3.30
CA GLN A 434 2.21 -14.31 3.50
C GLN A 434 0.91 -15.11 3.43
N LEU A 435 -0.17 -14.65 4.09
CA LEU A 435 -1.47 -15.33 4.02
C LEU A 435 -2.05 -15.35 2.61
N VAL A 436 -1.90 -14.27 1.85
CA VAL A 436 -2.36 -14.19 0.46
C VAL A 436 -1.63 -15.21 -0.40
N ALA A 437 -0.31 -15.33 -0.26
CA ALA A 437 0.50 -16.29 -0.99
C ALA A 437 0.15 -17.74 -0.58
N ASP A 438 0.05 -18.02 0.72
CA ASP A 438 -0.25 -19.36 1.25
C ASP A 438 -1.64 -19.87 0.82
N ASN A 439 -2.62 -18.97 0.71
CA ASN A 439 -4.00 -19.30 0.34
C ASN A 439 -4.31 -19.03 -1.14
N GLN A 440 -3.34 -18.61 -1.94
CA GLN A 440 -3.49 -18.30 -3.36
C GLN A 440 -4.66 -17.35 -3.65
N LEU A 441 -4.80 -16.28 -2.84
CA LEU A 441 -5.83 -15.27 -3.04
C LEU A 441 -5.55 -14.46 -4.31
N GLU A 442 -6.56 -13.75 -4.82
CA GLU A 442 -6.51 -12.98 -6.08
C GLU A 442 -5.47 -11.85 -6.07
N GLY A 443 -5.05 -11.38 -4.90
CA GLY A 443 -4.07 -10.31 -4.73
C GLY A 443 -4.10 -9.71 -3.35
N ILE A 444 -3.33 -8.62 -3.21
CA ILE A 444 -3.23 -7.86 -1.97
C ILE A 444 -3.28 -6.35 -2.24
N LEU A 445 -3.98 -5.62 -1.36
CA LEU A 445 -4.11 -4.18 -1.35
C LEU A 445 -3.53 -3.61 -0.05
N ALA A 446 -2.69 -2.57 -0.13
CA ALA A 446 -2.30 -1.76 1.02
C ALA A 446 -3.01 -0.41 0.95
N THR A 447 -3.93 -0.16 1.88
CA THR A 447 -4.74 1.07 1.88
C THR A 447 -3.96 2.26 2.44
N ALA A 448 -4.27 3.45 1.92
CA ALA A 448 -3.82 4.73 2.46
C ALA A 448 -5.04 5.65 2.59
N TRP A 449 -5.74 5.51 3.72
CA TRP A 449 -6.90 6.34 4.06
C TRP A 449 -6.46 7.76 4.41
N ASP A 450 -7.18 8.75 3.89
CA ASP A 450 -6.86 10.16 4.10
C ASP A 450 -7.77 10.85 5.14
N ASP A 451 -8.49 10.08 5.95
CA ASP A 451 -9.48 10.58 6.91
C ASP A 451 -8.99 11.78 7.75
N GLY A 452 -7.72 11.82 8.07
CA GLY A 452 -7.12 12.96 8.76
C GLY A 452 -5.81 13.44 8.14
N SER A 453 -5.37 12.87 7.01
CA SER A 453 -4.09 13.19 6.39
C SER A 453 -4.25 14.13 5.20
N PRO A 454 -3.52 15.25 5.16
CA PRO A 454 -3.56 16.19 4.04
C PRO A 454 -2.62 15.80 2.88
N HIS A 455 -1.95 14.65 2.92
CA HIS A 455 -0.97 14.23 1.92
C HIS A 455 -0.61 12.75 2.01
N LEU A 456 -0.02 12.22 0.93
CA LEU A 456 0.39 10.81 0.82
C LEU A 456 1.90 10.58 1.08
N GLU A 457 2.72 11.63 1.23
CA GLU A 457 4.18 11.47 1.25
C GLU A 457 4.71 10.68 2.45
N THR A 458 4.04 10.72 3.60
CA THR A 458 4.47 9.97 4.80
C THR A 458 4.08 8.49 4.79
N VAL A 459 3.28 8.05 3.82
CA VAL A 459 2.80 6.66 3.72
C VAL A 459 3.79 5.75 2.96
N TRP A 460 4.80 6.31 2.32
CA TRP A 460 5.66 5.59 1.37
C TRP A 460 6.36 4.36 1.94
N ARG A 461 6.75 4.34 3.21
CA ARG A 461 7.33 3.12 3.81
C ARG A 461 6.36 1.94 3.75
N GLY A 462 5.06 2.19 3.93
CA GLY A 462 4.00 1.19 3.79
C GLY A 462 3.81 0.74 2.32
N PHE A 463 3.82 1.66 1.36
CA PHE A 463 3.73 1.32 -0.06
C PHE A 463 4.95 0.51 -0.56
N ILE A 464 6.14 0.85 -0.07
CA ILE A 464 7.36 0.10 -0.41
C ILE A 464 7.34 -1.29 0.26
N ALA A 465 6.81 -1.41 1.49
CA ALA A 465 6.57 -2.71 2.12
C ALA A 465 5.60 -3.56 1.30
N GLN A 466 4.56 -2.96 0.72
CA GLN A 466 3.64 -3.64 -0.20
C GLN A 466 4.37 -4.19 -1.44
N GLY A 467 5.30 -3.43 -2.00
CA GLY A 467 6.16 -3.89 -3.09
C GLY A 467 7.06 -5.07 -2.66
N GLU A 468 7.77 -4.93 -1.54
CA GLU A 468 8.67 -5.97 -1.00
C GLU A 468 7.94 -7.27 -0.72
N PHE A 469 6.92 -7.22 0.15
CA PHE A 469 6.28 -8.43 0.64
C PHE A 469 5.21 -8.99 -0.30
N GLY A 470 4.63 -8.16 -1.16
CA GLY A 470 3.78 -8.63 -2.26
C GLY A 470 4.59 -9.34 -3.35
N TRP A 471 5.84 -8.93 -3.57
CA TRP A 471 6.76 -9.61 -4.48
C TRP A 471 7.33 -10.89 -3.87
N ASN A 472 7.85 -10.81 -2.64
CA ASN A 472 8.43 -11.94 -1.92
C ASN A 472 8.09 -11.88 -0.43
N PRO A 473 6.99 -12.52 0.03
CA PRO A 473 6.55 -12.46 1.43
C PRO A 473 7.58 -12.99 2.44
N SER A 474 8.43 -13.90 2.00
CA SER A 474 9.46 -14.56 2.82
C SER A 474 10.83 -13.87 2.77
N ALA A 475 10.93 -12.71 2.10
CA ALA A 475 12.19 -12.07 1.78
C ALA A 475 13.10 -11.82 2.99
N ARG A 476 12.66 -10.99 3.91
CA ARG A 476 13.46 -10.54 5.06
C ARG A 476 12.57 -10.19 6.24
N ASP A 477 13.18 -10.05 7.43
CA ASP A 477 12.47 -9.51 8.58
C ASP A 477 12.26 -7.98 8.46
N ILE A 478 11.47 -7.43 9.36
CA ILE A 478 11.09 -6.00 9.32
C ILE A 478 12.27 -5.09 9.63
N GLY A 479 13.20 -5.52 10.50
CA GLY A 479 14.41 -4.75 10.81
C GLY A 479 15.29 -4.60 9.56
N ALA A 480 15.57 -5.70 8.89
CA ALA A 480 16.31 -5.70 7.63
C ALA A 480 15.57 -4.92 6.52
N PHE A 481 14.24 -5.01 6.44
CA PHE A 481 13.45 -4.20 5.51
C PHE A 481 13.65 -2.70 5.76
N LYS A 482 13.56 -2.23 7.00
CA LYS A 482 13.75 -0.81 7.35
C LYS A 482 15.14 -0.30 6.94
N GLN A 483 16.19 -1.11 7.15
CA GLN A 483 17.56 -0.77 6.74
C GLN A 483 17.69 -0.66 5.22
N VAL A 484 17.17 -1.65 4.48
CA VAL A 484 17.22 -1.63 3.01
C VAL A 484 16.35 -0.51 2.43
N HIS A 485 15.20 -0.22 3.03
CA HIS A 485 14.39 0.94 2.69
C HIS A 485 15.20 2.25 2.84
N ALA A 486 15.95 2.42 3.93
CA ALA A 486 16.80 3.59 4.13
C ALA A 486 17.88 3.71 3.04
N GLN A 487 18.49 2.61 2.63
CA GLN A 487 19.46 2.61 1.53
C GLN A 487 18.80 2.96 0.20
N ARG A 488 17.70 2.30 -0.17
CA ARG A 488 17.03 2.53 -1.47
C ARG A 488 16.47 3.93 -1.61
N GLU A 489 15.88 4.46 -0.56
CA GLU A 489 15.23 5.77 -0.59
C GLU A 489 16.20 6.94 -0.41
N TYR A 490 17.25 6.78 0.39
CA TYR A 490 18.09 7.90 0.79
C TYR A 490 19.60 7.70 0.52
N GLY A 491 20.04 6.48 0.25
CA GLY A 491 21.45 6.15 0.02
C GLY A 491 22.24 5.88 1.29
N PHE A 492 21.59 5.56 2.42
CA PHE A 492 22.26 5.21 3.67
C PHE A 492 22.64 3.74 3.68
N LEU A 493 23.85 3.43 4.13
CA LEU A 493 24.22 2.03 4.36
C LEU A 493 23.40 1.44 5.52
N PRO A 494 23.15 0.12 5.54
CA PRO A 494 22.31 -0.52 6.55
C PRO A 494 22.76 -0.27 8.00
N GLU A 495 24.05 -0.08 8.25
CA GLU A 495 24.62 0.15 9.58
C GLU A 495 24.46 1.59 10.08
N ASP A 496 24.03 2.54 9.24
CA ASP A 496 24.05 3.97 9.56
C ASP A 496 22.94 4.43 10.51
N ASN A 497 21.84 3.67 10.63
CA ASN A 497 20.67 3.94 11.48
C ASN A 497 20.09 5.37 11.32
N ARG A 498 20.31 5.98 10.15
CA ARG A 498 19.97 7.40 9.89
C ARG A 498 18.45 7.65 9.87
N MET A 499 17.64 6.61 9.71
CA MET A 499 16.19 6.71 9.63
C MET A 499 15.47 6.22 10.90
N ASP A 500 16.18 5.97 12.01
CA ASP A 500 15.56 5.51 13.27
C ASP A 500 14.56 6.53 13.83
N PHE A 501 14.75 7.81 13.55
CA PHE A 501 13.82 8.88 13.94
C PHE A 501 12.40 8.67 13.37
N LEU A 502 12.24 7.91 12.29
CA LEU A 502 10.95 7.74 11.63
C LEU A 502 9.97 6.99 12.53
N ASP A 503 10.42 5.96 13.23
CA ASP A 503 9.57 5.23 14.16
C ASP A 503 9.14 6.10 15.36
N GLU A 504 10.02 7.03 15.81
CA GLU A 504 9.69 7.99 16.85
C GLU A 504 8.75 9.09 16.35
N LEU A 505 8.89 9.52 15.10
CA LEU A 505 8.00 10.50 14.47
C LEU A 505 6.56 9.96 14.35
N GLU A 506 6.40 8.66 14.01
CA GLU A 506 5.10 8.00 13.99
C GLU A 506 4.47 7.91 15.39
N LYS A 507 5.26 7.70 16.45
CA LYS A 507 4.76 7.68 17.84
C LYS A 507 4.33 9.05 18.34
N ALA A 508 4.97 10.11 17.86
CA ALA A 508 4.71 11.48 18.30
C ALA A 508 3.27 11.95 17.99
N VAL A 509 2.62 11.36 17.00
CA VAL A 509 1.22 11.69 16.64
C VAL A 509 0.23 11.43 17.77
N PHE A 510 0.48 10.45 18.64
CA PHE A 510 -0.44 10.13 19.75
C PHE A 510 -0.56 11.25 20.77
N PHE A 511 0.50 12.00 21.02
CA PHE A 511 0.42 13.18 21.87
C PHE A 511 -0.28 14.33 21.16
N PHE A 512 0.04 14.57 19.89
CA PHE A 512 -0.54 15.65 19.11
C PHE A 512 -2.08 15.61 19.11
N ASP A 513 -2.68 14.45 18.91
CA ASP A 513 -4.14 14.28 18.83
C ASP A 513 -4.87 14.73 20.09
N GLY A 514 -4.32 14.44 21.26
CA GLY A 514 -4.97 14.70 22.55
C GLY A 514 -4.39 15.85 23.36
N ALA A 515 -3.32 16.49 22.89
CA ALA A 515 -2.56 17.44 23.70
C ALA A 515 -3.39 18.60 24.25
N LEU A 516 -4.23 19.18 23.41
CA LEU A 516 -5.05 20.36 23.76
C LEU A 516 -6.47 20.00 24.19
N VAL A 517 -6.87 18.74 24.16
CA VAL A 517 -8.23 18.29 24.53
C VAL A 517 -8.29 18.00 26.02
N THR A 518 -9.29 18.51 26.72
CA THR A 518 -9.52 18.30 28.17
C THR A 518 -10.66 17.33 28.46
N SER A 519 -11.67 17.29 27.61
CA SER A 519 -12.76 16.31 27.69
C SER A 519 -13.35 16.03 26.32
N GLY A 520 -13.99 14.89 26.17
CA GLY A 520 -14.53 14.43 24.91
C GLY A 520 -13.46 13.88 23.97
N HIS A 521 -13.83 13.66 22.73
CA HIS A 521 -12.94 13.10 21.69
C HIS A 521 -12.96 13.98 20.46
N ARG A 522 -11.79 14.43 20.03
CA ARG A 522 -11.62 15.06 18.73
C ARG A 522 -11.49 13.98 17.68
N ASN A 523 -12.43 13.92 16.76
CA ASN A 523 -12.32 13.08 15.58
C ASN A 523 -12.20 13.97 14.32
N PRO A 524 -10.99 14.16 13.78
CA PRO A 524 -10.81 15.01 12.60
C PRO A 524 -11.45 14.43 11.34
N ALA A 525 -11.64 13.11 11.26
CA ALA A 525 -12.21 12.44 10.09
C ALA A 525 -13.72 12.67 9.97
N TRP A 526 -14.44 12.68 11.07
CA TRP A 526 -15.91 12.69 11.08
C TRP A 526 -16.54 14.05 11.36
N GLY A 527 -15.73 15.11 11.52
CA GLY A 527 -16.17 16.51 11.60
C GLY A 527 -17.01 16.90 12.80
N THR A 528 -17.44 15.96 13.63
CA THR A 528 -18.26 16.20 14.82
C THR A 528 -17.60 15.60 16.03
N SER A 529 -17.38 16.42 17.05
CA SER A 529 -16.96 15.91 18.34
C SER A 529 -17.31 16.89 19.41
N ASP A 530 -17.99 16.43 20.42
CA ASP A 530 -18.14 17.14 21.67
C ASP A 530 -16.80 17.05 22.41
N PHE A 531 -15.97 18.06 22.25
CA PHE A 531 -14.71 18.16 22.98
C PHE A 531 -14.52 19.56 23.52
N THR A 532 -13.79 19.65 24.62
CA THR A 532 -13.32 20.92 25.19
C THR A 532 -11.82 21.01 25.06
N LEU A 533 -11.33 22.22 24.80
CA LEU A 533 -9.90 22.53 24.76
C LEU A 533 -9.43 23.08 26.10
N ILE A 534 -8.10 23.06 26.29
CA ILE A 534 -7.47 23.77 27.41
C ILE A 534 -7.86 25.24 27.39
N GLY A 535 -8.17 25.78 28.57
CA GLY A 535 -8.43 27.21 28.74
C GLY A 535 -7.15 28.03 28.64
N LEU A 536 -7.28 29.35 28.56
CA LEU A 536 -6.15 30.28 28.69
C LEU A 536 -5.88 30.60 30.15
N PRO A 537 -4.63 30.89 30.57
CA PRO A 537 -4.32 31.36 31.91
C PRO A 537 -5.03 32.68 32.25
N ASP A 538 -5.45 32.82 33.50
CA ASP A 538 -6.08 34.02 34.02
C ASP A 538 -5.07 34.82 34.85
N LYS A 539 -4.77 36.03 34.45
CA LYS A 539 -3.87 36.93 35.17
C LYS A 539 -4.32 37.26 36.63
N ALA A 540 -5.61 37.10 36.91
CA ALA A 540 -6.13 37.33 38.27
C ALA A 540 -5.79 36.16 39.21
N ASN A 541 -5.42 35.00 38.69
CA ASN A 541 -5.12 33.79 39.45
C ASN A 541 -3.82 33.12 38.94
N PRO A 542 -2.66 33.75 39.15
CA PRO A 542 -1.38 33.20 38.67
C PRO A 542 -1.08 31.83 39.24
N GLY A 543 -0.61 30.89 38.44
CA GLY A 543 -0.29 29.51 38.79
C GLY A 543 -1.48 28.54 38.77
N ALA A 544 -2.71 29.03 38.77
CA ALA A 544 -3.91 28.18 38.82
C ALA A 544 -4.06 27.34 37.52
N TRP A 545 -3.70 27.87 36.37
CA TRP A 545 -3.70 27.15 35.10
C TRP A 545 -2.65 26.05 35.12
N SER A 546 -1.47 26.35 35.59
CA SER A 546 -0.34 25.39 35.65
C SER A 546 -0.65 24.25 36.62
N GLU A 547 -1.31 24.52 37.73
CA GLU A 547 -1.78 23.48 38.67
C GLU A 547 -2.87 22.61 38.01
N LEU A 548 -3.86 23.22 37.36
CA LEU A 548 -4.95 22.49 36.67
C LEU A 548 -4.46 21.56 35.56
N TYR A 549 -3.40 21.94 34.83
CA TYR A 549 -2.88 21.18 33.69
C TYR A 549 -1.49 20.58 33.95
N GLU A 550 -1.11 20.31 35.21
CA GLU A 550 0.18 19.78 35.63
C GLU A 550 0.59 18.54 34.83
N ASP A 551 -0.31 17.56 34.66
CA ASP A 551 -0.06 16.35 33.90
C ASP A 551 0.24 16.62 32.41
N LYS A 552 -0.49 17.55 31.81
CA LYS A 552 -0.26 17.94 30.41
C LYS A 552 1.07 18.66 30.23
N ILE A 553 1.45 19.51 31.17
CA ILE A 553 2.73 20.22 31.19
C ILE A 553 3.87 19.22 31.34
N ALA A 554 3.77 18.29 32.30
CA ALA A 554 4.76 17.24 32.51
C ALA A 554 4.96 16.41 31.23
N ARG A 555 3.86 16.01 30.60
CA ARG A 555 3.87 15.29 29.33
C ARG A 555 4.49 16.12 28.20
N ALA A 556 4.12 17.39 28.09
CA ALA A 556 4.67 18.30 27.07
C ALA A 556 6.18 18.46 27.19
N LYS A 557 6.75 18.48 28.39
CA LYS A 557 8.21 18.52 28.62
C LYS A 557 8.90 17.26 28.06
N ILE A 558 8.32 16.07 28.27
CA ILE A 558 8.85 14.81 27.74
C ILE A 558 8.77 14.81 26.21
N GLU A 559 7.67 15.26 25.67
CA GLU A 559 7.48 15.29 24.20
C GLU A 559 8.38 16.35 23.53
N ALA A 560 8.66 17.48 24.20
CA ALA A 560 9.64 18.46 23.70
C ALA A 560 11.00 17.83 23.43
N ASP A 561 11.51 17.03 24.38
CA ASP A 561 12.78 16.30 24.22
C ASP A 561 12.73 15.28 23.07
N ARG A 562 11.57 14.63 22.87
CA ARG A 562 11.36 13.70 21.75
C ARG A 562 11.42 14.44 20.41
N TYR A 563 10.70 15.55 20.27
CA TYR A 563 10.68 16.35 19.03
C TYR A 563 12.05 16.91 18.68
N GLU A 564 12.86 17.31 19.68
CA GLU A 564 14.24 17.76 19.43
C GLU A 564 15.14 16.63 18.94
N LYS A 565 15.03 15.42 19.50
CA LYS A 565 15.77 14.23 19.03
C LYS A 565 15.37 13.87 17.59
N ILE A 566 14.08 13.92 17.27
CA ILE A 566 13.57 13.69 15.90
C ILE A 566 14.14 14.76 14.96
N ALA A 567 14.09 16.05 15.35
CA ALA A 567 14.63 17.15 14.54
C ALA A 567 16.12 16.98 14.26
N GLU A 568 16.89 16.55 15.25
CA GLU A 568 18.32 16.23 15.11
C GLU A 568 18.55 15.08 14.12
N GLY A 569 17.78 13.98 14.24
CA GLY A 569 17.82 12.85 13.32
C GLY A 569 17.52 13.26 11.87
N ILE A 570 16.44 14.03 11.67
CA ILE A 570 16.07 14.55 10.34
C ILE A 570 17.17 15.44 9.76
N ARG A 571 17.76 16.32 10.58
CA ARG A 571 18.83 17.25 10.15
C ARG A 571 20.06 16.47 9.66
N LYS A 572 20.47 15.44 10.40
CA LYS A 572 21.59 14.55 10.00
C LYS A 572 21.26 13.81 8.71
N ALA A 573 20.08 13.21 8.63
CA ALA A 573 19.63 12.51 7.42
C ALA A 573 19.61 13.43 6.19
N LYS A 574 19.07 14.65 6.32
CA LYS A 574 19.03 15.63 5.22
C LYS A 574 20.42 16.06 4.73
N ALA A 575 21.38 16.18 5.62
CA ALA A 575 22.76 16.57 5.27
C ALA A 575 23.46 15.48 4.44
N GLU A 576 23.20 14.23 4.71
CA GLU A 576 23.92 13.08 4.16
C GLU A 576 23.17 12.35 3.04
N ALA A 577 21.85 12.55 2.90
CA ALA A 577 21.05 11.87 1.90
C ALA A 577 21.53 12.13 0.47
N LEU A 578 21.77 11.07 -0.28
CA LEU A 578 22.16 11.12 -1.69
C LEU A 578 20.97 11.44 -2.60
N ARG A 579 19.75 11.09 -2.17
CA ARG A 579 18.50 11.25 -2.93
C ARG A 579 17.29 11.47 -2.03
N ASN A 580 16.13 11.72 -2.60
CA ASN A 580 14.82 11.83 -1.95
C ASN A 580 14.77 12.81 -0.74
N ARG A 581 15.49 13.93 -0.85
CA ARG A 581 15.51 14.98 0.19
C ARG A 581 14.13 15.60 0.43
N TYR A 582 13.24 15.51 -0.56
CA TYR A 582 11.88 16.06 -0.44
C TYR A 582 11.10 15.34 0.69
N THR A 583 11.11 14.03 0.75
CA THR A 583 10.45 13.28 1.83
C THR A 583 11.00 13.67 3.21
N LEU A 584 12.32 13.88 3.31
CA LEU A 584 12.95 14.34 4.56
C LEU A 584 12.51 15.76 4.94
N GLN A 585 12.26 16.65 3.96
CA GLN A 585 11.68 17.97 4.21
C GLN A 585 10.22 17.86 4.70
N VAL A 586 9.45 16.93 4.15
CA VAL A 586 8.08 16.66 4.62
C VAL A 586 8.11 16.15 6.07
N TYR A 587 8.99 15.22 6.42
CA TYR A 587 9.14 14.77 7.81
C TYR A 587 9.55 15.90 8.77
N GLU A 588 10.40 16.83 8.32
CA GLU A 588 10.76 18.01 9.11
C GLU A 588 9.55 18.89 9.40
N GLN A 589 8.72 19.16 8.40
CA GLN A 589 7.50 19.96 8.60
C GLN A 589 6.46 19.23 9.44
N THR A 590 6.33 17.91 9.25
CA THR A 590 5.48 17.06 10.08
C THR A 590 5.89 17.14 11.56
N ASN A 591 7.20 17.02 11.85
CA ASN A 591 7.72 17.16 13.22
C ASN A 591 7.42 18.56 13.79
N ASN A 592 7.60 19.62 13.00
CA ASN A 592 7.31 20.99 13.41
C ASN A 592 5.82 21.20 13.74
N LEU A 593 4.92 20.65 12.92
CA LEU A 593 3.47 20.73 13.14
C LEU A 593 3.05 19.95 14.38
N GLN A 594 3.54 18.75 14.55
CA GLN A 594 3.23 17.92 15.73
C GLN A 594 3.78 18.53 17.03
N ASN A 595 4.87 19.29 16.98
CA ASN A 595 5.44 19.99 18.13
C ASN A 595 4.69 21.29 18.49
N TYR A 596 3.75 21.75 17.66
CA TYR A 596 3.03 22.99 17.94
C TYR A 596 2.28 22.98 19.29
N PRO A 597 1.44 21.97 19.61
CA PRO A 597 0.73 21.95 20.89
C PRO A 597 1.67 21.82 22.10
N VAL A 598 2.81 21.16 21.96
CA VAL A 598 3.84 21.08 23.01
C VAL A 598 4.35 22.48 23.35
N ARG A 599 4.78 23.23 22.33
CA ARG A 599 5.27 24.62 22.50
C ARG A 599 4.20 25.54 23.06
N LEU A 600 2.95 25.38 22.64
CA LEU A 600 1.83 26.15 23.15
C LEU A 600 1.60 25.89 24.65
N ILE A 601 1.54 24.63 25.08
CA ILE A 601 1.35 24.26 26.48
C ILE A 601 2.46 24.82 27.35
N LEU A 602 3.72 24.68 26.93
CA LEU A 602 4.88 25.19 27.68
C LEU A 602 4.87 26.72 27.75
N ALA A 603 4.54 27.42 26.67
CA ALA A 603 4.45 28.88 26.67
C ALA A 603 3.30 29.39 27.55
N LEU A 604 2.17 28.69 27.61
CA LEU A 604 1.05 29.03 28.51
C LEU A 604 1.45 28.80 29.97
N ASN A 605 2.21 27.73 30.28
CA ASN A 605 2.76 27.50 31.61
C ASN A 605 3.70 28.62 32.04
N ASP A 606 4.63 29.01 31.15
CA ASP A 606 5.56 30.09 31.44
C ASP A 606 4.83 31.43 31.69
N TYR A 607 3.78 31.70 30.91
CA TYR A 607 2.96 32.87 31.08
C TYR A 607 2.15 32.87 32.40
N ASP A 608 1.62 31.72 32.82
CA ASP A 608 0.84 31.57 34.03
C ASP A 608 1.70 31.70 35.33
N THR A 609 2.99 31.31 35.21
CA THR A 609 3.92 31.30 36.35
C THR A 609 4.80 32.58 36.43
N ALA A 610 4.78 33.43 35.40
CA ALA A 610 5.53 34.70 35.34
C ALA A 610 4.76 35.84 36.02
#